data_4898a2d2d1fb8bbc1c935b8f0288f2f7
#
_entry.id   4898a2d2d1fb8bbc1c935b8f0288f2f7
#
_cell.length_a   1.000
_cell.length_b   1.000
_cell.length_c   1.000
_cell.angle_alpha   90.00
_cell.angle_beta   90.00
_cell.angle_gamma   90.00
#
_symmetry.space_group_name_H-M   'P 1'
#
loop_
_entity.id
_entity.type
_entity.pdbx_description
1 polymer ?
#
loop_
_entity_poly.entity_id
_entity_poly.type
_entity_poly.pdbx_seq_one_letter_code
_entity_poly.pdbx_strand_id
1 'polypeptide(L)'
;MHNANLITLTVVGIAIWLAWKGYLGKWTLPLNQYISISKARSLLALSLIPWALLIGSNVWGGNGVTVGKGSHVFFMGKLCENGILKTYLEDECASKPNPFCAFKDSLPEHTWDFVWNSHGILEKTGGWHHSKELYNQIILGTLSKPKYIALHIQAAISATAQQVVLTHGGDGLTPLDTSATLAQELKLHYPDEYQGFINESKQQKSQIDFDFYNRIYDGSALVLLLGAVFCLYRRPNPLLATFFGIAALFILCNAFSTACFANILARLNARDFWILPMLSIGIIVQYFFASRSKQEQPI
;
A
#
# COMPACT_ATOMS: atom_id res chain seq x y z
N MET A 1 11.64 4.86 -3.50
CA MET A 1 11.06 3.63 -2.91
C MET A 1 9.88 4.06 -2.03
N HIS A 2 8.71 3.48 -2.18
CA HIS A 2 7.57 3.85 -1.34
C HIS A 2 7.77 3.21 0.05
N ASN A 3 7.64 3.99 1.13
CA ASN A 3 7.89 3.49 2.49
C ASN A 3 7.00 2.30 2.89
N ALA A 4 5.85 2.15 2.25
CA ALA A 4 4.96 0.99 2.40
C ALA A 4 5.64 -0.36 2.11
N ASN A 5 6.53 -0.41 1.11
CA ASN A 5 7.23 -1.65 0.75
C ASN A 5 8.19 -2.12 1.85
N LEU A 6 8.70 -1.21 2.68
CA LEU A 6 9.56 -1.56 3.82
C LEU A 6 8.78 -2.37 4.86
N ILE A 7 7.57 -1.90 5.20
CA ILE A 7 6.67 -2.57 6.14
C ILE A 7 6.33 -3.95 5.60
N THR A 8 5.91 -4.01 4.33
CA THR A 8 5.56 -5.26 3.64
C THR A 8 6.69 -6.28 3.68
N LEU A 9 7.91 -5.90 3.29
CA LEU A 9 9.08 -6.78 3.31
C LEU A 9 9.39 -7.30 4.72
N THR A 10 9.29 -6.43 5.73
CA THR A 10 9.55 -6.82 7.12
C THR A 10 8.51 -7.83 7.62
N VAL A 11 7.21 -7.58 7.38
CA VAL A 11 6.14 -8.49 7.79
C VAL A 11 6.27 -9.85 7.10
N VAL A 12 6.56 -9.86 5.80
CA VAL A 12 6.79 -11.10 5.03
C VAL A 12 8.04 -11.83 5.55
N GLY A 13 9.14 -11.12 5.82
CA GLY A 13 10.34 -11.69 6.41
C GLY A 13 10.09 -12.35 7.77
N ILE A 14 9.34 -11.68 8.64
CA ILE A 14 8.91 -12.22 9.94
C ILE A 14 8.01 -13.44 9.74
N ALA A 15 7.04 -13.39 8.84
CA ALA A 15 6.14 -14.50 8.56
C ALA A 15 6.89 -15.74 8.06
N ILE A 16 7.85 -15.58 7.14
CA ILE A 16 8.73 -16.66 6.68
C ILE A 16 9.53 -17.24 7.84
N TRP A 17 10.08 -16.41 8.70
CA TRP A 17 10.84 -16.87 9.86
C TRP A 17 9.99 -17.61 10.88
N LEU A 18 8.77 -17.13 11.19
CA LEU A 18 7.81 -17.78 12.06
C LEU A 18 7.32 -19.12 11.50
N ALA A 19 7.04 -19.17 10.19
CA ALA A 19 6.69 -20.39 9.47
C ALA A 19 7.84 -21.42 9.54
N TRP A 20 9.08 -20.95 9.35
CA TRP A 20 10.27 -21.79 9.48
C TRP A 20 10.43 -22.39 10.88
N LYS A 21 10.11 -21.60 11.92
CA LYS A 21 10.11 -22.06 13.32
C LYS A 21 8.96 -23.02 13.68
N GLY A 22 7.98 -23.18 12.79
CA GLY A 22 6.79 -24.00 13.04
C GLY A 22 5.74 -23.34 13.93
N TYR A 23 5.88 -22.06 14.27
CA TYR A 23 4.92 -21.34 15.11
C TYR A 23 3.55 -21.15 14.46
N LEU A 24 3.44 -21.24 13.13
CA LEU A 24 2.19 -21.07 12.41
C LEU A 24 1.37 -22.37 12.27
N GLY A 25 1.79 -23.44 12.97
CA GLY A 25 1.04 -24.68 13.11
C GLY A 25 1.05 -25.59 11.88
N LYS A 26 0.11 -26.57 11.84
CA LYS A 26 0.00 -27.60 10.80
C LYS A 26 -0.30 -27.06 9.38
N TRP A 27 -0.68 -25.79 9.27
CA TRP A 27 -1.04 -25.11 8.02
C TRP A 27 0.16 -24.61 7.24
N THR A 28 1.33 -24.54 7.89
CA THR A 28 2.55 -24.16 7.21
C THR A 28 3.35 -25.40 6.87
N LEU A 29 3.70 -25.47 5.64
CA LEU A 29 4.70 -26.42 5.19
C LEU A 29 5.96 -26.29 6.02
N PRO A 30 6.65 -27.39 6.22
CA PRO A 30 7.95 -27.38 6.83
C PRO A 30 8.93 -26.64 5.91
N LEU A 31 8.87 -25.30 5.90
CA LEU A 31 9.84 -24.45 5.21
C LEU A 31 11.28 -24.84 5.59
N ASN A 32 11.47 -25.42 6.78
CA ASN A 32 12.74 -25.98 7.26
C ASN A 32 13.27 -27.11 6.38
N GLN A 33 12.44 -27.80 5.60
CA GLN A 33 12.89 -28.81 4.62
C GLN A 33 13.45 -28.18 3.35
N TYR A 34 13.04 -26.95 2.99
CA TYR A 34 13.42 -26.27 1.76
C TYR A 34 14.40 -25.12 1.99
N ILE A 35 14.36 -24.50 3.16
CA ILE A 35 15.16 -23.32 3.49
C ILE A 35 15.94 -23.60 4.78
N SER A 36 17.27 -23.50 4.75
CA SER A 36 18.09 -23.62 5.96
C SER A 36 17.85 -22.44 6.92
N ILE A 37 18.13 -22.63 8.21
CA ILE A 37 18.01 -21.56 9.21
C ILE A 37 18.83 -20.33 8.87
N SER A 38 20.02 -20.54 8.29
CA SER A 38 20.88 -19.46 7.81
C SER A 38 20.17 -18.62 6.76
N LYS A 39 19.55 -19.24 5.74
CA LYS A 39 18.79 -18.53 4.70
C LYS A 39 17.56 -17.79 5.27
N ALA A 40 16.82 -18.39 6.21
CA ALA A 40 15.68 -17.75 6.85
C ALA A 40 16.11 -16.51 7.66
N ARG A 41 17.22 -16.60 8.40
CA ARG A 41 17.81 -15.45 9.11
C ARG A 41 18.32 -14.38 8.14
N SER A 42 18.97 -14.79 7.04
CA SER A 42 19.43 -13.84 6.02
C SER A 42 18.25 -13.08 5.37
N LEU A 43 17.16 -13.76 5.05
CA LEU A 43 15.96 -13.09 4.51
C LEU A 43 15.37 -12.06 5.48
N LEU A 44 15.29 -12.41 6.79
CA LEU A 44 14.85 -11.46 7.80
C LEU A 44 15.84 -10.27 7.92
N ALA A 45 17.14 -10.53 7.96
CA ALA A 45 18.16 -9.48 8.00
C ALA A 45 18.09 -8.56 6.76
N LEU A 46 17.94 -9.15 5.56
CA LEU A 46 17.77 -8.41 4.32
C LEU A 46 16.51 -7.53 4.33
N SER A 47 15.44 -7.94 4.99
CA SER A 47 14.22 -7.12 5.11
C SER A 47 14.41 -5.89 6.01
N LEU A 48 15.43 -5.88 6.89
CA LEU A 48 15.75 -4.76 7.78
C LEU A 48 16.78 -3.79 7.20
N ILE A 49 17.60 -4.23 6.24
CA ILE A 49 18.63 -3.37 5.60
C ILE A 49 18.01 -2.08 5.00
N PRO A 50 16.90 -2.12 4.25
CA PRO A 50 16.31 -0.90 3.68
C PRO A 50 15.89 0.12 4.74
N TRP A 51 15.46 -0.31 5.93
CA TRP A 51 15.18 0.58 7.06
C TRP A 51 16.43 1.30 7.53
N ALA A 52 17.52 0.55 7.73
CA ALA A 52 18.80 1.13 8.15
C ALA A 52 19.33 2.12 7.12
N LEU A 53 19.26 1.79 5.83
CA LEU A 53 19.68 2.67 4.73
C LEU A 53 18.82 3.95 4.68
N LEU A 54 17.48 3.83 4.81
CA LEU A 54 16.59 4.98 4.77
C LEU A 54 16.79 5.91 5.99
N ILE A 55 16.85 5.35 7.18
CA ILE A 55 17.09 6.11 8.40
C ILE A 55 18.50 6.74 8.35
N GLY A 56 19.51 5.97 7.94
CA GLY A 56 20.88 6.47 7.80
C GLY A 56 21.00 7.62 6.81
N SER A 57 20.35 7.53 5.66
CA SER A 57 20.32 8.61 4.66
C SER A 57 19.61 9.86 5.17
N ASN A 58 18.52 9.71 5.95
CA ASN A 58 17.85 10.84 6.59
C ASN A 58 18.72 11.51 7.65
N VAL A 59 19.40 10.73 8.48
CA VAL A 59 20.34 11.25 9.49
C VAL A 59 21.49 11.99 8.80
N TRP A 60 22.09 11.41 7.78
CA TRP A 60 23.16 12.05 7.01
C TRP A 60 22.69 13.35 6.32
N GLY A 61 21.47 13.38 5.79
CA GLY A 61 20.85 14.58 5.21
C GLY A 61 20.37 15.62 6.24
N GLY A 62 20.69 15.47 7.53
CA GLY A 62 20.31 16.42 8.60
C GLY A 62 18.83 16.35 9.01
N ASN A 63 18.10 15.32 8.58
CA ASN A 63 16.66 15.19 8.85
C ASN A 63 16.34 14.49 10.18
N GLY A 64 17.38 14.03 10.91
CA GLY A 64 17.23 13.26 12.14
C GLY A 64 16.79 11.81 11.92
N VAL A 65 16.52 11.10 13.01
CA VAL A 65 16.08 9.71 12.99
C VAL A 65 14.60 9.67 12.56
N THR A 66 14.37 9.55 11.26
CA THR A 66 13.02 9.52 10.69
C THR A 66 12.97 8.63 9.44
N VAL A 67 11.82 8.06 9.17
CA VAL A 67 11.53 7.31 7.93
C VAL A 67 11.05 8.24 6.81
N GLY A 68 10.48 9.41 7.17
CA GLY A 68 10.03 10.41 6.22
C GLY A 68 9.57 11.69 6.91
N LYS A 69 10.01 12.83 6.38
CA LYS A 69 9.70 14.17 6.95
C LYS A 69 8.18 14.47 6.98
N GLY A 70 7.43 13.97 6.00
CA GLY A 70 5.99 14.25 5.84
C GLY A 70 5.06 13.21 6.46
N SER A 71 5.56 12.19 7.16
CA SER A 71 4.72 11.08 7.66
C SER A 71 3.57 11.55 8.54
N HIS A 72 3.79 12.55 9.40
CA HIS A 72 2.77 13.13 10.27
C HIS A 72 1.66 13.84 9.47
N VAL A 73 1.99 14.49 8.36
CA VAL A 73 1.02 15.17 7.49
C VAL A 73 0.11 14.16 6.80
N PHE A 74 0.69 13.12 6.19
CA PHE A 74 -0.08 12.07 5.53
C PHE A 74 -0.96 11.33 6.53
N PHE A 75 -0.46 11.05 7.73
CA PHE A 75 -1.25 10.36 8.75
C PHE A 75 -2.42 11.24 9.23
N MET A 76 -2.20 12.55 9.43
CA MET A 76 -3.29 13.49 9.74
C MET A 76 -4.34 13.55 8.63
N GLY A 77 -3.92 13.57 7.36
CA GLY A 77 -4.84 13.46 6.23
C GLY A 77 -5.68 12.18 6.27
N LYS A 78 -5.08 11.04 6.65
CA LYS A 78 -5.82 9.77 6.84
C LYS A 78 -6.77 9.82 8.03
N LEU A 79 -6.41 10.46 9.14
CA LEU A 79 -7.34 10.68 10.26
C LEU A 79 -8.55 11.51 9.83
N CYS A 80 -8.32 12.49 8.97
CA CYS A 80 -9.34 13.35 8.40
C CYS A 80 -10.29 12.53 7.51
N GLU A 81 -9.76 11.85 6.50
CA GLU A 81 -10.49 11.03 5.54
C GLU A 81 -11.34 9.92 6.20
N ASN A 82 -10.80 9.30 7.25
CA ASN A 82 -11.49 8.25 7.99
C ASN A 82 -12.47 8.77 9.06
N GLY A 83 -12.66 10.09 9.17
CA GLY A 83 -13.55 10.72 10.18
C GLY A 83 -13.04 10.64 11.63
N ILE A 84 -11.86 10.04 11.85
CA ILE A 84 -11.28 9.87 13.19
C ILE A 84 -10.89 11.22 13.78
N LEU A 85 -10.31 12.12 12.96
CA LEU A 85 -9.96 13.46 13.38
C LEU A 85 -11.20 14.25 13.83
N LYS A 86 -12.30 14.19 13.07
CA LYS A 86 -13.56 14.85 13.43
C LYS A 86 -14.05 14.37 14.78
N THR A 87 -14.17 13.06 14.98
CA THR A 87 -14.59 12.45 16.25
C THR A 87 -13.67 12.85 17.40
N TYR A 88 -12.37 12.90 17.18
CA TYR A 88 -11.40 13.33 18.18
C TYR A 88 -11.60 14.79 18.58
N LEU A 89 -11.80 15.68 17.62
CA LEU A 89 -12.00 17.11 17.88
C LEU A 89 -13.35 17.38 18.57
N GLU A 90 -14.41 16.66 18.22
CA GLU A 90 -15.71 16.74 18.91
C GLU A 90 -15.58 16.37 20.39
N ASP A 91 -14.80 15.35 20.72
CA ASP A 91 -14.62 14.89 22.09
C ASP A 91 -13.66 15.78 22.91
N GLU A 92 -12.58 16.28 22.29
CA GLU A 92 -11.46 16.89 23.04
C GLU A 92 -11.45 18.41 23.04
N CYS A 93 -12.04 19.07 22.03
CA CYS A 93 -11.93 20.52 21.90
C CYS A 93 -12.52 21.32 23.07
N ALA A 94 -13.54 20.77 23.74
CA ALA A 94 -14.12 21.41 24.94
C ALA A 94 -13.16 21.44 26.13
N SER A 95 -12.33 20.42 26.28
CA SER A 95 -11.40 20.26 27.40
C SER A 95 -9.96 20.66 27.08
N LYS A 96 -9.54 20.48 25.82
CA LYS A 96 -8.17 20.73 25.33
C LYS A 96 -8.22 21.47 23.99
N PRO A 97 -8.52 22.76 23.99
CA PRO A 97 -8.58 23.55 22.78
C PRO A 97 -7.21 23.55 22.06
N ASN A 98 -7.25 23.34 20.75
CA ASN A 98 -6.10 23.38 19.87
C ASN A 98 -6.47 24.06 18.54
N PRO A 99 -5.51 24.45 17.68
CA PRO A 99 -5.80 25.14 16.42
C PRO A 99 -6.77 24.42 15.48
N PHE A 100 -6.86 23.09 15.53
CA PHE A 100 -7.80 22.33 14.71
C PHE A 100 -9.26 22.48 15.13
N CYS A 101 -9.52 22.88 16.38
CA CYS A 101 -10.89 23.03 16.86
C CYS A 101 -11.68 24.06 16.05
N ALA A 102 -11.01 25.06 15.48
CA ALA A 102 -11.61 26.04 14.59
C ALA A 102 -12.08 25.44 13.25
N PHE A 103 -11.57 24.30 12.87
CA PHE A 103 -11.80 23.66 11.57
C PHE A 103 -12.64 22.37 11.66
N LYS A 104 -13.12 21.98 12.84
CA LYS A 104 -13.80 20.68 13.08
C LYS A 104 -14.98 20.42 12.12
N ASP A 105 -15.69 21.47 11.71
CA ASP A 105 -16.87 21.37 10.84
C ASP A 105 -16.54 21.58 9.35
N SER A 106 -15.28 21.89 9.02
CA SER A 106 -14.80 22.18 7.66
C SER A 106 -13.61 21.31 7.25
N LEU A 107 -13.48 20.13 7.89
CA LEU A 107 -12.44 19.17 7.54
C LEU A 107 -12.67 18.62 6.12
N PRO A 108 -11.63 18.47 5.31
CA PRO A 108 -11.77 17.88 3.99
C PRO A 108 -12.09 16.38 4.09
N GLU A 109 -12.83 15.87 3.10
CA GLU A 109 -13.25 14.46 3.06
C GLU A 109 -12.14 13.53 2.60
N HIS A 110 -11.12 14.05 1.90
CA HIS A 110 -10.04 13.24 1.32
C HIS A 110 -8.68 13.68 1.80
N THR A 111 -7.79 12.71 2.01
CA THR A 111 -6.36 12.94 2.33
C THR A 111 -5.71 13.87 1.31
N TRP A 112 -6.07 13.73 0.02
CA TRP A 112 -5.54 14.54 -1.05
C TRP A 112 -5.82 16.04 -0.83
N ASP A 113 -7.05 16.40 -0.52
CA ASP A 113 -7.45 17.79 -0.28
C ASP A 113 -6.80 18.35 0.99
N PHE A 114 -6.61 17.50 2.00
CA PHE A 114 -5.88 17.88 3.21
C PHE A 114 -4.43 18.24 2.92
N VAL A 115 -3.74 17.42 2.09
CA VAL A 115 -2.29 17.51 1.90
C VAL A 115 -1.91 18.52 0.82
N TRP A 116 -2.70 18.63 -0.27
CA TRP A 116 -2.28 19.34 -1.47
C TRP A 116 -3.06 20.63 -1.76
N ASN A 117 -3.99 21.00 -0.90
CA ASN A 117 -4.68 22.29 -1.02
C ASN A 117 -3.80 23.41 -0.45
N SER A 118 -3.29 24.27 -1.33
CA SER A 118 -2.40 25.39 -0.97
C SER A 118 -3.02 26.42 -0.03
N HIS A 119 -4.36 26.43 0.10
CA HIS A 119 -5.09 27.29 1.05
C HIS A 119 -5.81 26.47 2.10
N GLY A 120 -5.45 25.19 2.22
CA GLY A 120 -6.08 24.21 3.09
C GLY A 120 -5.72 24.34 4.56
N ILE A 121 -6.21 23.39 5.34
CA ILE A 121 -6.01 23.34 6.79
C ILE A 121 -4.53 23.11 7.12
N LEU A 122 -3.81 22.32 6.32
CA LEU A 122 -2.39 22.07 6.51
C LEU A 122 -1.60 23.39 6.60
N GLU A 123 -1.78 24.30 5.64
CA GLU A 123 -1.08 25.59 5.63
C GLU A 123 -1.47 26.47 6.82
N LYS A 124 -2.75 26.46 7.18
CA LYS A 124 -3.28 27.23 8.32
C LYS A 124 -2.83 26.73 9.70
N THR A 125 -2.37 25.47 9.75
CA THR A 125 -1.94 24.80 11.00
C THR A 125 -0.43 24.55 11.09
N GLY A 126 0.37 25.25 10.26
CA GLY A 126 1.82 25.26 10.32
C GLY A 126 2.55 24.63 9.13
N GLY A 127 1.80 24.19 8.12
CA GLY A 127 2.37 23.60 6.90
C GLY A 127 3.19 22.32 7.17
N TRP A 128 4.04 21.98 6.24
CA TRP A 128 4.88 20.76 6.30
C TRP A 128 5.93 20.78 7.42
N HIS A 129 6.38 21.96 7.86
CA HIS A 129 7.52 22.09 8.74
C HIS A 129 7.14 22.35 10.20
N HIS A 130 6.14 23.18 10.45
CA HIS A 130 5.79 23.63 11.80
C HIS A 130 4.61 22.88 12.42
N SER A 131 3.90 22.04 11.65
CA SER A 131 2.75 21.28 12.14
C SER A 131 3.12 20.03 12.95
N LYS A 132 4.37 19.57 12.89
CA LYS A 132 4.81 18.26 13.39
C LYS A 132 4.46 17.99 14.85
N GLU A 133 4.68 18.97 15.73
CA GLU A 133 4.42 18.76 17.16
C GLU A 133 2.92 18.65 17.45
N LEU A 134 2.14 19.57 16.92
CA LEU A 134 0.68 19.56 17.04
C LEU A 134 0.08 18.27 16.47
N TYR A 135 0.51 17.87 15.27
CA TYR A 135 0.00 16.67 14.61
C TYR A 135 0.35 15.42 15.40
N ASN A 136 1.58 15.30 15.89
CA ASN A 136 1.99 14.17 16.72
C ASN A 136 1.18 14.08 18.02
N GLN A 137 0.85 15.19 18.66
CA GLN A 137 0.01 15.20 19.86
C GLN A 137 -1.39 14.65 19.55
N ILE A 138 -2.02 15.07 18.43
CA ILE A 138 -3.33 14.56 18.00
C ILE A 138 -3.23 13.08 17.63
N ILE A 139 -2.24 12.69 16.82
CA ILE A 139 -2.02 11.31 16.41
C ILE A 139 -1.88 10.39 17.64
N LEU A 140 -1.01 10.76 18.59
CA LEU A 140 -0.83 9.98 19.81
C LEU A 140 -2.10 9.96 20.66
N GLY A 141 -2.85 11.07 20.70
CA GLY A 141 -4.17 11.13 21.35
C GLY A 141 -5.15 10.11 20.77
N THR A 142 -5.20 9.97 19.44
CA THR A 142 -6.07 8.97 18.79
C THR A 142 -5.56 7.53 18.97
N LEU A 143 -4.26 7.33 19.12
CA LEU A 143 -3.68 6.00 19.31
C LEU A 143 -3.67 5.53 20.77
N SER A 144 -3.97 6.42 21.74
CA SER A 144 -3.93 6.10 23.17
C SER A 144 -5.27 5.68 23.78
N LYS A 145 -6.40 5.96 23.10
CA LYS A 145 -7.74 5.68 23.64
C LYS A 145 -8.43 4.53 22.88
N PRO A 146 -8.99 3.53 23.59
CA PRO A 146 -9.61 2.36 22.96
C PRO A 146 -10.70 2.72 21.92
N LYS A 147 -11.49 3.78 22.18
CA LYS A 147 -12.52 4.28 21.24
C LYS A 147 -11.93 4.55 19.86
N TYR A 148 -10.83 5.30 19.79
CA TYR A 148 -10.23 5.67 18.50
C TYR A 148 -9.42 4.52 17.90
N ILE A 149 -8.81 3.66 18.74
CA ILE A 149 -8.14 2.43 18.25
C ILE A 149 -9.13 1.54 17.48
N ALA A 150 -10.36 1.39 17.97
CA ALA A 150 -11.40 0.65 17.26
C ALA A 150 -11.71 1.29 15.89
N LEU A 151 -11.80 2.62 15.81
CA LEU A 151 -11.99 3.34 14.54
C LEU A 151 -10.80 3.15 13.59
N HIS A 152 -9.57 3.19 14.10
CA HIS A 152 -8.37 2.90 13.31
C HIS A 152 -8.40 1.49 12.72
N ILE A 153 -8.77 0.48 13.52
CA ILE A 153 -8.87 -0.90 13.07
C ILE A 153 -9.95 -1.04 11.99
N GLN A 154 -11.12 -0.47 12.21
CA GLN A 154 -12.22 -0.48 11.23
C GLN A 154 -11.80 0.19 9.91
N ALA A 155 -11.18 1.37 9.99
CA ALA A 155 -10.68 2.10 8.84
C ALA A 155 -9.60 1.29 8.09
N ALA A 156 -8.66 0.68 8.81
CA ALA A 156 -7.60 -0.13 8.23
C ALA A 156 -8.16 -1.37 7.50
N ILE A 157 -9.13 -2.08 8.08
CA ILE A 157 -9.78 -3.23 7.43
C ILE A 157 -10.50 -2.78 6.16
N SER A 158 -11.33 -1.73 6.25
CA SER A 158 -12.07 -1.20 5.10
C SER A 158 -11.15 -0.74 3.98
N ALA A 159 -10.13 0.06 4.31
CA ALA A 159 -9.16 0.56 3.35
C ALA A 159 -8.36 -0.57 2.68
N THR A 160 -7.94 -1.58 3.45
CA THR A 160 -7.23 -2.75 2.93
C THR A 160 -8.10 -3.56 1.97
N ALA A 161 -9.36 -3.81 2.33
CA ALA A 161 -10.30 -4.54 1.49
C ALA A 161 -10.54 -3.81 0.15
N GLN A 162 -10.68 -2.49 0.18
CA GLN A 162 -10.78 -1.69 -1.04
C GLN A 162 -9.49 -1.75 -1.88
N GLN A 163 -8.31 -1.60 -1.24
CA GLN A 163 -7.04 -1.58 -1.94
C GLN A 163 -6.71 -2.92 -2.61
N VAL A 164 -7.02 -4.05 -1.96
CA VAL A 164 -6.72 -5.40 -2.51
C VAL A 164 -7.41 -5.64 -3.84
N VAL A 165 -8.62 -5.12 -4.03
CA VAL A 165 -9.39 -5.31 -5.28
C VAL A 165 -9.08 -4.27 -6.36
N LEU A 166 -8.31 -3.25 -6.04
CA LEU A 166 -7.89 -2.22 -6.99
C LEU A 166 -6.62 -2.67 -7.72
N THR A 167 -6.79 -3.28 -8.90
CA THR A 167 -5.69 -3.83 -9.71
C THR A 167 -5.50 -3.09 -11.03
N HIS A 168 -6.25 -2.01 -11.24
CA HIS A 168 -6.37 -1.30 -12.50
C HIS A 168 -5.11 -0.56 -12.89
N GLY A 169 -4.75 -0.62 -14.18
CA GLY A 169 -3.78 0.28 -14.83
C GLY A 169 -4.42 1.63 -15.19
N GLY A 170 -3.57 2.63 -15.42
CA GLY A 170 -4.02 3.96 -15.86
C GLY A 170 -4.42 4.93 -14.75
N ASP A 171 -4.42 4.51 -13.48
CA ASP A 171 -4.64 5.39 -12.35
C ASP A 171 -3.61 6.52 -12.30
N GLY A 172 -4.09 7.77 -12.16
CA GLY A 172 -3.28 8.98 -12.19
C GLY A 172 -2.99 9.54 -13.60
N LEU A 173 -3.59 8.96 -14.64
CA LEU A 173 -3.53 9.47 -16.01
C LEU A 173 -4.77 10.32 -16.39
N THR A 174 -5.46 10.86 -15.39
CA THR A 174 -6.51 11.87 -15.58
C THR A 174 -5.89 13.20 -16.04
N PRO A 175 -6.67 14.08 -16.70
CA PRO A 175 -6.21 15.41 -17.02
C PRO A 175 -5.62 16.13 -15.80
N LEU A 176 -4.48 16.78 -16.01
CA LEU A 176 -3.84 17.56 -14.96
C LEU A 176 -4.64 18.84 -14.73
N ASP A 177 -5.03 19.10 -13.49
CA ASP A 177 -5.63 20.36 -13.10
C ASP A 177 -4.59 21.48 -13.28
N THR A 178 -4.95 22.49 -14.07
CA THR A 178 -4.08 23.64 -14.37
C THR A 178 -3.76 24.48 -13.13
N SER A 179 -4.55 24.37 -12.06
CA SER A 179 -4.31 25.01 -10.76
C SER A 179 -3.36 24.20 -9.87
N ALA A 180 -3.10 22.93 -10.19
CA ALA A 180 -2.20 22.08 -9.41
C ALA A 180 -0.76 22.62 -9.43
N THR A 181 -0.07 22.47 -8.29
CA THR A 181 1.34 22.92 -8.16
C THR A 181 2.22 22.38 -9.28
N LEU A 182 2.06 21.11 -9.66
CA LEU A 182 2.83 20.51 -10.76
C LEU A 182 2.60 21.24 -12.10
N ALA A 183 1.36 21.61 -12.39
CA ALA A 183 1.03 22.36 -13.62
C ALA A 183 1.65 23.74 -13.60
N GLN A 184 1.65 24.40 -12.45
CA GLN A 184 2.24 25.73 -12.27
C GLN A 184 3.77 25.70 -12.41
N GLU A 185 4.43 24.71 -11.79
CA GLU A 185 5.88 24.52 -11.91
C GLU A 185 6.28 24.17 -13.35
N LEU A 186 5.52 23.31 -14.02
CA LEU A 186 5.76 23.01 -15.44
C LEU A 186 5.61 24.26 -16.30
N LYS A 187 4.57 25.06 -16.08
CA LYS A 187 4.35 26.32 -16.79
C LYS A 187 5.46 27.35 -16.54
N LEU A 188 5.99 27.40 -15.31
CA LEU A 188 7.02 28.35 -14.92
C LEU A 188 8.39 27.99 -15.52
N HIS A 189 8.77 26.72 -15.47
CA HIS A 189 10.11 26.28 -15.84
C HIS A 189 10.22 25.75 -17.27
N TYR A 190 9.10 25.30 -17.86
CA TYR A 190 9.03 24.67 -19.17
C TYR A 190 7.77 25.13 -19.94
N PRO A 191 7.66 26.41 -20.28
CA PRO A 191 6.44 27.01 -20.87
C PRO A 191 6.03 26.39 -22.20
N ASP A 192 6.98 26.04 -23.07
CA ASP A 192 6.71 25.47 -24.39
C ASP A 192 6.19 24.03 -24.25
N GLU A 193 6.84 23.21 -23.41
CA GLU A 193 6.41 21.85 -23.08
C GLU A 193 5.04 21.86 -22.39
N TYR A 194 4.78 22.84 -21.53
CA TYR A 194 3.48 22.99 -20.88
C TYR A 194 2.38 23.24 -21.92
N GLN A 195 2.60 24.13 -22.89
CA GLN A 195 1.61 24.38 -23.94
C GLN A 195 1.38 23.14 -24.81
N GLY A 196 2.45 22.45 -25.22
CA GLY A 196 2.35 21.18 -25.93
C GLY A 196 1.58 20.13 -25.11
N PHE A 197 1.89 19.98 -23.82
CA PHE A 197 1.20 19.05 -22.93
C PHE A 197 -0.29 19.35 -22.84
N ILE A 198 -0.69 20.61 -22.57
CA ILE A 198 -2.10 20.98 -22.43
C ILE A 198 -2.87 20.81 -23.74
N ASN A 199 -2.29 21.16 -24.88
CA ASN A 199 -2.99 21.20 -26.16
C ASN A 199 -2.95 19.88 -26.92
N GLU A 200 -1.91 19.05 -26.74
CA GLU A 200 -1.66 17.91 -27.62
C GLU A 200 -1.70 16.57 -26.89
N SER A 201 -1.45 16.53 -25.57
CA SER A 201 -1.37 15.25 -24.88
C SER A 201 -2.71 14.52 -24.84
N LYS A 202 -2.66 13.21 -25.05
CA LYS A 202 -3.84 12.33 -24.90
C LYS A 202 -4.40 12.35 -23.49
N GLN A 203 -3.55 12.56 -22.48
CA GLN A 203 -3.95 12.66 -21.07
C GLN A 203 -4.87 13.87 -20.86
N GLN A 204 -4.46 15.07 -21.33
CA GLN A 204 -5.28 16.29 -21.19
C GLN A 204 -6.58 16.22 -21.98
N LYS A 205 -6.58 15.53 -23.11
CA LYS A 205 -7.77 15.31 -23.93
C LYS A 205 -8.67 14.16 -23.42
N SER A 206 -8.35 13.55 -22.28
CA SER A 206 -9.08 12.37 -21.74
C SER A 206 -9.18 11.22 -22.76
N GLN A 207 -8.16 11.06 -23.62
CA GLN A 207 -8.13 10.04 -24.69
C GLN A 207 -7.38 8.77 -24.28
N ILE A 208 -6.90 8.72 -23.02
CA ILE A 208 -6.25 7.53 -22.49
C ILE A 208 -7.32 6.71 -21.77
N ASP A 209 -7.66 5.57 -22.35
CA ASP A 209 -8.64 4.63 -21.81
C ASP A 209 -8.01 3.25 -21.62
N PHE A 210 -8.06 2.75 -20.39
CA PHE A 210 -7.59 1.42 -20.02
C PHE A 210 -8.72 0.45 -19.66
N ASP A 211 -9.99 0.87 -19.73
CA ASP A 211 -11.12 0.09 -19.23
C ASP A 211 -11.21 -1.30 -19.86
N PHE A 212 -11.01 -1.39 -21.17
CA PHE A 212 -11.01 -2.67 -21.87
C PHE A 212 -9.91 -3.60 -21.37
N TYR A 213 -8.69 -3.09 -21.24
CA TYR A 213 -7.54 -3.86 -20.77
C TYR A 213 -7.70 -4.26 -19.29
N ASN A 214 -8.20 -3.37 -18.47
CA ASN A 214 -8.45 -3.62 -17.05
C ASN A 214 -9.48 -4.75 -16.87
N ARG A 215 -10.58 -4.75 -17.63
CA ARG A 215 -11.59 -5.82 -17.57
C ARG A 215 -11.04 -7.18 -17.98
N ILE A 216 -10.23 -7.23 -19.05
CA ILE A 216 -9.57 -8.47 -19.47
C ILE A 216 -8.59 -8.94 -18.41
N TYR A 217 -7.79 -8.03 -17.88
CA TYR A 217 -6.80 -8.35 -16.85
C TYR A 217 -7.47 -8.90 -15.58
N ASP A 218 -8.47 -8.22 -15.05
CA ASP A 218 -9.18 -8.63 -13.84
C ASP A 218 -9.89 -9.97 -14.02
N GLY A 219 -10.60 -10.14 -15.16
CA GLY A 219 -11.27 -11.40 -15.49
C GLY A 219 -10.28 -12.56 -15.63
N SER A 220 -9.17 -12.36 -16.34
CA SER A 220 -8.15 -13.40 -16.51
C SER A 220 -7.42 -13.70 -15.19
N ALA A 221 -7.11 -12.70 -14.39
CA ALA A 221 -6.50 -12.86 -13.08
C ALA A 221 -7.40 -13.70 -12.16
N LEU A 222 -8.70 -13.38 -12.11
CA LEU A 222 -9.68 -14.14 -11.31
C LEU A 222 -9.74 -15.61 -11.74
N VAL A 223 -9.85 -15.88 -13.04
CA VAL A 223 -9.88 -17.25 -13.58
C VAL A 223 -8.60 -18.01 -13.23
N LEU A 224 -7.43 -17.37 -13.38
CA LEU A 224 -6.14 -17.97 -13.04
C LEU A 224 -6.02 -18.27 -11.55
N LEU A 225 -6.44 -17.35 -10.67
CA LEU A 225 -6.41 -17.55 -9.22
C LEU A 225 -7.33 -18.72 -8.80
N LEU A 226 -8.56 -18.76 -9.29
CA LEU A 226 -9.48 -19.86 -9.02
C LEU A 226 -8.95 -21.19 -9.57
N GLY A 227 -8.38 -21.18 -10.77
CA GLY A 227 -7.74 -22.35 -11.37
C GLY A 227 -6.56 -22.87 -10.55
N ALA A 228 -5.69 -21.97 -10.06
CA ALA A 228 -4.56 -22.36 -9.19
C ALA A 228 -5.03 -22.95 -7.86
N VAL A 229 -6.01 -22.34 -7.21
CA VAL A 229 -6.61 -22.86 -5.97
C VAL A 229 -7.22 -24.25 -6.20
N PHE A 230 -7.96 -24.42 -7.30
CA PHE A 230 -8.53 -25.72 -7.68
C PHE A 230 -7.43 -26.78 -7.91
N CYS A 231 -6.36 -26.44 -8.65
CA CYS A 231 -5.24 -27.36 -8.90
C CYS A 231 -4.52 -27.76 -7.61
N LEU A 232 -4.26 -26.81 -6.71
CA LEU A 232 -3.65 -27.07 -5.40
C LEU A 232 -4.57 -27.92 -4.51
N TYR A 233 -5.89 -27.71 -4.55
CA TYR A 233 -6.84 -28.52 -3.82
C TYR A 233 -6.86 -29.98 -4.34
N ARG A 234 -6.88 -30.18 -5.66
CA ARG A 234 -6.95 -31.52 -6.28
C ARG A 234 -5.64 -32.28 -6.20
N ARG A 235 -4.52 -31.60 -6.27
CA ARG A 235 -3.17 -32.19 -6.16
C ARG A 235 -2.29 -31.27 -5.32
N PRO A 236 -2.29 -31.43 -4.01
CA PRO A 236 -1.49 -30.60 -3.12
C PRO A 236 0.00 -30.69 -3.49
N ASN A 237 0.56 -29.55 -3.89
CA ASN A 237 2.00 -29.38 -3.99
C ASN A 237 2.41 -28.40 -2.89
N PRO A 238 3.04 -28.90 -1.84
CA PRO A 238 3.36 -28.08 -0.69
C PRO A 238 4.26 -26.90 -1.02
N LEU A 239 5.22 -27.04 -1.88
CA LEU A 239 6.15 -25.97 -2.26
C LEU A 239 5.39 -24.84 -2.99
N LEU A 240 4.57 -25.17 -3.98
CA LEU A 240 3.80 -24.18 -4.74
C LEU A 240 2.74 -23.51 -3.87
N ALA A 241 2.06 -24.26 -2.99
CA ALA A 241 1.11 -23.69 -2.06
C ALA A 241 1.78 -22.67 -1.13
N THR A 242 3.02 -22.93 -0.69
CA THR A 242 3.78 -21.98 0.12
C THR A 242 4.14 -20.72 -0.66
N PHE A 243 4.67 -20.84 -1.87
CA PHE A 243 4.99 -19.67 -2.68
C PHE A 243 3.76 -18.84 -2.98
N PHE A 244 2.64 -19.49 -3.33
CA PHE A 244 1.37 -18.81 -3.55
C PHE A 244 0.88 -18.08 -2.29
N GLY A 245 0.94 -18.75 -1.12
CA GLY A 245 0.58 -18.15 0.16
C GLY A 245 1.47 -16.97 0.55
N ILE A 246 2.79 -17.06 0.34
CA ILE A 246 3.73 -15.96 0.58
C ILE A 246 3.41 -14.78 -0.35
N ALA A 247 3.16 -15.03 -1.64
CA ALA A 247 2.80 -13.98 -2.59
C ALA A 247 1.46 -13.33 -2.22
N ALA A 248 0.45 -14.10 -1.83
CA ALA A 248 -0.82 -13.57 -1.35
C ALA A 248 -0.66 -12.72 -0.09
N LEU A 249 0.16 -13.17 0.87
CA LEU A 249 0.49 -12.41 2.06
C LEU A 249 1.23 -11.10 1.70
N PHE A 250 2.17 -11.16 0.75
CA PHE A 250 2.88 -9.97 0.27
C PHE A 250 1.91 -8.94 -0.30
N ILE A 251 0.99 -9.34 -1.18
CA ILE A 251 -0.02 -8.45 -1.76
C ILE A 251 -0.93 -7.87 -0.68
N LEU A 252 -1.39 -8.69 0.27
CA LEU A 252 -2.23 -8.24 1.38
C LEU A 252 -1.51 -7.21 2.27
N CYS A 253 -0.25 -7.48 2.62
CA CYS A 253 0.56 -6.56 3.42
C CYS A 253 0.87 -5.27 2.66
N ASN A 254 1.11 -5.35 1.34
CA ASN A 254 1.30 -4.16 0.50
C ASN A 254 0.01 -3.33 0.43
N ALA A 255 -1.14 -3.95 0.21
CA ALA A 255 -2.44 -3.29 0.21
C ALA A 255 -2.73 -2.62 1.56
N PHE A 256 -2.50 -3.32 2.68
CA PHE A 256 -2.63 -2.74 4.02
C PHE A 256 -1.72 -1.52 4.20
N SER A 257 -0.43 -1.68 3.89
CA SER A 257 0.56 -0.61 4.12
C SER A 257 0.28 0.62 3.26
N THR A 258 -0.11 0.44 1.99
CA THR A 258 -0.43 1.54 1.09
C THR A 258 -1.74 2.23 1.45
N ALA A 259 -2.78 1.47 1.76
CA ALA A 259 -4.09 2.01 2.11
C ALA A 259 -4.10 2.77 3.44
N CYS A 260 -3.36 2.26 4.46
CA CYS A 260 -3.33 2.85 5.79
C CYS A 260 -2.39 4.05 5.91
N PHE A 261 -1.25 4.04 5.19
CA PHE A 261 -0.19 5.04 5.37
C PHE A 261 0.06 5.94 4.14
N ALA A 262 -0.64 5.69 3.05
CA ALA A 262 -0.61 6.54 1.87
C ALA A 262 -2.04 6.80 1.39
N ASN A 263 -2.41 6.33 0.20
CA ASN A 263 -3.74 6.49 -0.37
C ASN A 263 -4.23 5.16 -0.95
N ILE A 264 -5.56 5.02 -1.04
CA ILE A 264 -6.19 3.92 -1.78
C ILE A 264 -6.12 4.29 -3.27
N LEU A 265 -5.18 3.68 -4.00
CA LEU A 265 -4.90 3.97 -5.41
C LEU A 265 -4.58 2.68 -6.15
N ALA A 266 -5.23 2.47 -7.28
CA ALA A 266 -5.05 1.25 -8.08
C ALA A 266 -3.60 1.03 -8.49
N ARG A 267 -2.87 2.06 -8.89
CA ARG A 267 -1.44 2.01 -9.26
C ARG A 267 -0.51 1.49 -8.16
N LEU A 268 -0.92 1.57 -6.88
CA LEU A 268 -0.09 1.10 -5.77
C LEU A 268 -0.16 -0.42 -5.60
N ASN A 269 -1.26 -1.04 -6.01
CA ASN A 269 -1.45 -2.48 -5.97
C ASN A 269 -1.13 -3.15 -7.32
N ALA A 270 -1.51 -2.53 -8.43
CA ALA A 270 -1.34 -3.07 -9.77
C ALA A 270 0.11 -3.48 -10.10
N ARG A 271 1.09 -2.72 -9.61
CA ARG A 271 2.52 -2.99 -9.83
C ARG A 271 3.02 -4.28 -9.19
N ASP A 272 2.34 -4.80 -8.18
CA ASP A 272 2.77 -6.00 -7.45
C ASP A 272 1.78 -7.17 -7.66
N PHE A 273 0.53 -6.89 -8.01
CA PHE A 273 -0.54 -7.89 -8.11
C PHE A 273 -0.28 -8.95 -9.19
N TRP A 274 0.44 -8.62 -10.26
CA TRP A 274 0.77 -9.55 -11.37
C TRP A 274 1.52 -10.82 -10.92
N ILE A 275 2.16 -10.79 -9.73
CA ILE A 275 2.88 -11.93 -9.17
C ILE A 275 1.95 -13.12 -8.96
N LEU A 276 0.71 -12.88 -8.47
CA LEU A 276 -0.25 -13.95 -8.22
C LEU A 276 -0.75 -14.62 -9.49
N PRO A 277 -1.24 -13.92 -10.53
CA PRO A 277 -1.58 -14.54 -11.81
C PRO A 277 -0.40 -15.31 -12.44
N MET A 278 0.82 -14.79 -12.38
CA MET A 278 2.00 -15.47 -12.90
C MET A 278 2.28 -16.80 -12.17
N LEU A 279 2.24 -16.82 -10.84
CA LEU A 279 2.37 -18.05 -10.07
C LEU A 279 1.22 -19.02 -10.35
N SER A 280 0.01 -18.51 -10.56
CA SER A 280 -1.17 -19.31 -10.89
C SER A 280 -0.98 -20.06 -12.20
N ILE A 281 -0.43 -19.41 -13.24
CA ILE A 281 -0.07 -20.07 -14.49
C ILE A 281 0.91 -21.23 -14.24
N GLY A 282 1.95 -21.00 -13.44
CA GLY A 282 2.93 -22.04 -13.11
C GLY A 282 2.29 -23.24 -12.40
N ILE A 283 1.36 -23.00 -11.46
CA ILE A 283 0.62 -24.05 -10.74
C ILE A 283 -0.25 -24.87 -11.70
N ILE A 284 -0.99 -24.20 -12.56
CA ILE A 284 -1.89 -24.83 -13.54
C ILE A 284 -1.09 -25.67 -14.54
N VAL A 285 -0.01 -25.11 -15.08
CA VAL A 285 0.88 -25.81 -16.02
C VAL A 285 1.45 -27.07 -15.36
N GLN A 286 1.98 -26.97 -14.16
CA GLN A 286 2.52 -28.14 -13.45
C GLN A 286 1.45 -29.21 -13.19
N TYR A 287 0.23 -28.82 -12.84
CA TYR A 287 -0.89 -29.77 -12.63
C TYR A 287 -1.14 -30.62 -13.89
N PHE A 288 -1.16 -30.00 -15.07
CA PHE A 288 -1.39 -30.73 -16.33
C PHE A 288 -0.20 -31.61 -16.74
N PHE A 289 1.04 -31.12 -16.59
CA PHE A 289 2.23 -31.95 -16.89
C PHE A 289 2.34 -33.15 -15.98
N ALA A 290 2.15 -33.00 -14.68
CA ALA A 290 2.15 -34.12 -13.74
C ALA A 290 1.02 -35.12 -13.98
N SER A 291 -0.04 -34.73 -14.71
CA SER A 291 -1.12 -35.64 -15.10
C SER A 291 -0.73 -36.52 -16.28
N ARG A 292 0.01 -35.97 -17.25
CA ARG A 292 0.46 -36.73 -18.43
C ARG A 292 1.50 -37.79 -18.08
N SER A 293 2.48 -37.46 -17.22
CA SER A 293 3.53 -38.41 -16.85
C SER A 293 3.03 -39.68 -16.15
N LYS A 294 1.85 -39.62 -15.50
CA LYS A 294 1.21 -40.80 -14.89
C LYS A 294 0.47 -41.70 -15.90
N GLN A 295 0.09 -41.17 -17.05
CA GLN A 295 -0.55 -41.98 -18.12
C GLN A 295 0.43 -42.71 -19.01
N GLU A 296 1.68 -42.28 -19.04
CA GLU A 296 2.75 -42.88 -19.90
C GLU A 296 3.56 -43.99 -19.21
N GLN A 297 3.24 -44.33 -17.95
CA GLN A 297 3.84 -45.52 -17.33
C GLN A 297 3.02 -46.75 -17.73
N PRO A 298 3.53 -47.61 -18.64
CA PRO A 298 2.88 -48.89 -18.95
C PRO A 298 2.93 -49.80 -17.73
N ILE A 299 1.82 -50.54 -17.54
CA ILE A 299 1.62 -51.56 -16.51
C ILE A 299 2.61 -52.71 -16.77
#